data_1e1b7ff4fc92cd1f6eec7e46b14e15cf
#
_entry.id   1e1b7ff4fc92cd1f6eec7e46b14e15cf
#
_cell.length_a   1.000
_cell.length_b   1.000
_cell.length_c   1.000
_cell.angle_alpha   90.00
_cell.angle_beta   90.00
_cell.angle_gamma   90.00
#
_symmetry.space_group_name_H-M   'P 1'
#
loop_
_entity.id
_entity.type
_entity.pdbx_description
1 polymer ?
#
loop_
_entity_poly.entity_id
_entity_poly.type
_entity_poly.pdbx_seq_one_letter_code
_entity_poly.pdbx_strand_id
1 'polypeptide(L)'
;MENPEKLPRIIEQDPWLKQAADDIIARHNRFSAKLEYIESISGSIEKFATAYEYMGISFIPGENCWVYREWAPAAHGLFLTGDFNHWNQYSHPLQKKENGIWEIKLNASYYGSVFTHGSKIKVLVKSKIGNQLRIPAYIRRVIQDEDTKNFSGQLWFPPDFDWQNDQFDISKQGDLFIYEAHVGMAQEKE
;
A
#
# COMPACT_ATOMS: atom_id res chain seq x y z
N MET A 1 -11.43 -5.95 30.89
CA MET A 1 -10.65 -5.01 31.73
C MET A 1 -9.65 -5.85 32.53
N GLU A 2 -8.40 -5.83 32.12
CA GLU A 2 -7.34 -6.50 32.88
C GLU A 2 -7.08 -5.75 34.18
N ASN A 3 -6.79 -6.52 35.22
CA ASN A 3 -6.57 -6.01 36.59
C ASN A 3 -5.36 -5.06 36.60
N PRO A 4 -5.47 -3.77 37.02
CA PRO A 4 -4.40 -2.78 36.92
C PRO A 4 -3.19 -3.05 37.81
N GLU A 5 -3.20 -4.11 38.62
CA GLU A 5 -2.07 -4.46 39.52
C GLU A 5 -1.15 -5.56 38.98
N LYS A 6 -1.46 -6.16 37.81
CA LYS A 6 -0.62 -7.25 37.27
C LYS A 6 0.44 -6.67 36.33
N LEU A 7 1.71 -6.87 36.67
CA LEU A 7 2.84 -6.51 35.81
C LEU A 7 2.76 -7.26 34.46
N PRO A 8 3.11 -6.61 33.34
CA PRO A 8 3.24 -7.30 32.08
C PRO A 8 4.13 -8.54 32.19
N ARG A 9 3.71 -9.64 31.58
CA ARG A 9 4.39 -10.95 31.65
C ARG A 9 5.88 -10.88 31.33
N ILE A 10 6.30 -9.99 30.44
CA ILE A 10 7.70 -9.79 30.09
C ILE A 10 8.54 -9.33 31.28
N ILE A 11 7.98 -8.51 32.19
CA ILE A 11 8.67 -8.02 33.40
C ILE A 11 8.76 -9.14 34.45
N GLU A 12 7.77 -10.04 34.49
CA GLU A 12 7.79 -11.20 35.36
C GLU A 12 8.87 -12.21 34.92
N GLN A 13 9.03 -12.36 33.61
CA GLN A 13 10.01 -13.29 33.00
C GLN A 13 11.46 -12.77 33.06
N ASP A 14 11.63 -11.45 32.97
CA ASP A 14 12.95 -10.82 33.04
C ASP A 14 12.97 -9.75 34.14
N PRO A 15 13.52 -10.09 35.35
CA PRO A 15 13.58 -9.17 36.47
C PRO A 15 14.40 -7.89 36.22
N TRP A 16 15.33 -7.88 35.24
CA TRP A 16 16.10 -6.70 34.88
C TRP A 16 15.23 -5.58 34.31
N LEU A 17 14.07 -5.92 33.73
CA LEU A 17 13.11 -4.97 33.19
C LEU A 17 12.29 -4.23 34.25
N LYS A 18 12.39 -4.61 35.54
CA LYS A 18 11.69 -3.93 36.65
C LYS A 18 12.04 -2.45 36.74
N GLN A 19 13.27 -2.08 36.40
CA GLN A 19 13.71 -0.67 36.43
C GLN A 19 13.02 0.18 35.38
N ALA A 20 12.51 -0.44 34.27
CA ALA A 20 11.80 0.21 33.19
C ALA A 20 10.30 -0.13 33.19
N ALA A 21 9.76 -0.64 34.31
CA ALA A 21 8.38 -1.13 34.39
C ALA A 21 7.37 -0.07 33.99
N ASP A 22 7.51 1.16 34.48
CA ASP A 22 6.58 2.25 34.18
C ASP A 22 6.59 2.61 32.68
N ASP A 23 7.74 2.62 32.04
CA ASP A 23 7.87 2.88 30.61
C ASP A 23 7.25 1.75 29.77
N ILE A 24 7.45 0.50 30.18
CA ILE A 24 6.87 -0.68 29.54
C ILE A 24 5.34 -0.66 29.65
N ILE A 25 4.81 -0.38 30.85
CA ILE A 25 3.38 -0.26 31.11
C ILE A 25 2.77 0.89 30.30
N ALA A 26 3.41 2.06 30.30
CA ALA A 26 2.94 3.21 29.54
C ALA A 26 2.93 2.94 28.02
N ARG A 27 3.92 2.20 27.51
CA ARG A 27 3.97 1.78 26.10
C ARG A 27 2.85 0.79 25.77
N HIS A 28 2.65 -0.20 26.63
CA HIS A 28 1.58 -1.18 26.49
C HIS A 28 0.19 -0.50 26.48
N ASN A 29 -0.07 0.39 27.44
CA ASN A 29 -1.32 1.13 27.52
C ASN A 29 -1.58 2.00 26.28
N ARG A 30 -0.56 2.66 25.74
CA ARG A 30 -0.68 3.42 24.47
C ARG A 30 -1.01 2.51 23.30
N PHE A 31 -0.40 1.32 23.23
CA PHE A 31 -0.71 0.33 22.19
C PHE A 31 -2.16 -0.15 22.31
N SER A 32 -2.58 -0.57 23.50
CA SER A 32 -3.94 -1.08 23.75
C SER A 32 -5.00 -0.03 23.43
N ALA A 33 -4.82 1.20 23.89
CA ALA A 33 -5.75 2.29 23.59
C ALA A 33 -5.82 2.58 22.08
N LYS A 34 -4.70 2.48 21.35
CA LYS A 34 -4.68 2.66 19.90
C LYS A 34 -5.37 1.51 19.16
N LEU A 35 -5.17 0.29 19.63
CA LEU A 35 -5.84 -0.90 19.09
C LEU A 35 -7.35 -0.82 19.29
N GLU A 36 -7.81 -0.54 20.50
CA GLU A 36 -9.23 -0.33 20.83
C GLU A 36 -9.86 0.76 19.94
N TYR A 37 -9.15 1.87 19.74
CA TYR A 37 -9.61 2.92 18.84
C TYR A 37 -9.77 2.41 17.40
N ILE A 38 -8.75 1.70 16.85
CA ILE A 38 -8.81 1.14 15.50
C ILE A 38 -9.97 0.16 15.36
N GLU A 39 -10.13 -0.75 16.32
CA GLU A 39 -11.22 -1.73 16.32
C GLU A 39 -12.59 -1.07 16.42
N SER A 40 -12.71 0.00 17.19
CA SER A 40 -13.98 0.74 17.33
C SER A 40 -14.44 1.40 16.03
N ILE A 41 -13.52 1.84 15.17
CA ILE A 41 -13.84 2.52 13.90
C ILE A 41 -13.92 1.59 12.69
N SER A 42 -13.25 0.44 12.72
CA SER A 42 -13.14 -0.48 11.58
C SER A 42 -13.68 -1.89 11.86
N GLY A 43 -13.93 -2.24 13.13
CA GLY A 43 -14.39 -3.55 13.56
C GLY A 43 -13.27 -4.55 13.80
N SER A 44 -12.13 -4.44 13.13
CA SER A 44 -10.92 -5.22 13.41
C SER A 44 -9.68 -4.57 12.79
N ILE A 45 -8.48 -4.99 13.22
CA ILE A 45 -7.22 -4.52 12.64
C ILE A 45 -7.04 -4.95 11.18
N GLU A 46 -7.53 -6.14 10.82
CA GLU A 46 -7.50 -6.65 9.45
C GLU A 46 -8.33 -5.75 8.53
N LYS A 47 -9.54 -5.39 8.95
CA LYS A 47 -10.40 -4.47 8.19
C LYS A 47 -9.81 -3.07 8.10
N PHE A 48 -9.11 -2.62 9.13
CA PHE A 48 -8.38 -1.35 9.08
C PHE A 48 -7.22 -1.38 8.07
N ALA A 49 -6.57 -2.54 7.92
CA ALA A 49 -5.41 -2.72 7.06
C ALA A 49 -5.73 -2.89 5.56
N THR A 50 -6.98 -2.67 5.13
CA THR A 50 -7.43 -2.85 3.73
C THR A 50 -7.21 -1.63 2.84
N ALA A 51 -6.31 -0.72 3.19
CA ALA A 51 -6.03 0.48 2.39
C ALA A 51 -5.70 0.18 0.91
N TYR A 52 -5.12 -0.97 0.62
CA TYR A 52 -4.80 -1.43 -0.74
C TYR A 52 -6.04 -1.71 -1.61
N GLU A 53 -7.20 -1.94 -1.02
CA GLU A 53 -8.47 -2.10 -1.73
C GLU A 53 -9.06 -0.76 -2.15
N TYR A 54 -8.81 0.28 -1.36
CA TYR A 54 -9.32 1.62 -1.59
C TYR A 54 -8.34 2.48 -2.40
N MET A 55 -7.04 2.38 -2.12
CA MET A 55 -5.98 3.16 -2.75
C MET A 55 -5.53 2.51 -4.06
N GLY A 56 -4.79 3.28 -4.87
CA GLY A 56 -4.31 2.82 -6.16
C GLY A 56 -5.39 2.88 -7.23
N ILE A 57 -5.35 1.95 -8.18
CA ILE A 57 -6.23 1.92 -9.35
C ILE A 57 -7.21 0.76 -9.23
N SER A 58 -8.49 1.09 -9.27
CA SER A 58 -9.58 0.12 -9.26
C SER A 58 -10.65 0.47 -10.28
N PHE A 59 -11.39 -0.53 -10.76
CA PHE A 59 -12.55 -0.34 -11.61
C PHE A 59 -13.83 -0.41 -10.76
N ILE A 60 -14.73 0.54 -10.93
CA ILE A 60 -16.04 0.57 -10.27
C ILE A 60 -17.11 0.23 -11.31
N PRO A 61 -17.62 -1.01 -11.36
CA PRO A 61 -18.57 -1.44 -12.38
C PRO A 61 -19.86 -0.62 -12.39
N GLY A 62 -20.41 -0.30 -11.22
CA GLY A 62 -21.65 0.47 -11.09
C GLY A 62 -21.56 1.90 -11.62
N GLU A 63 -20.37 2.49 -11.69
CA GLU A 63 -20.11 3.82 -12.23
C GLU A 63 -19.49 3.77 -13.64
N ASN A 64 -19.15 2.59 -14.12
CA ASN A 64 -18.41 2.37 -15.37
C ASN A 64 -17.16 3.26 -15.47
N CYS A 65 -16.37 3.29 -14.41
CA CYS A 65 -15.17 4.13 -14.36
C CYS A 65 -13.99 3.45 -13.67
N TRP A 66 -12.80 3.83 -14.11
CA TRP A 66 -11.56 3.62 -13.38
C TRP A 66 -11.41 4.73 -12.36
N VAL A 67 -11.01 4.38 -11.13
CA VAL A 67 -10.68 5.33 -10.07
C VAL A 67 -9.22 5.14 -9.70
N TYR A 68 -8.47 6.23 -9.68
CA TYR A 68 -7.14 6.25 -9.12
C TYR A 68 -7.10 7.14 -7.88
N ARG A 69 -6.57 6.59 -6.79
CA ARG A 69 -6.36 7.29 -5.52
C ARG A 69 -4.91 7.23 -5.09
N GLU A 70 -4.39 8.36 -4.65
CA GLU A 70 -3.04 8.50 -4.14
C GLU A 70 -3.05 9.26 -2.81
N TRP A 71 -2.16 8.89 -1.89
CA TRP A 71 -1.96 9.61 -0.65
C TRP A 71 -0.75 10.54 -0.74
N ALA A 72 -0.98 11.82 -0.74
CA ALA A 72 0.06 12.83 -0.86
C ALA A 72 -0.34 14.11 -0.10
N PRO A 73 -0.33 14.10 1.24
CA PRO A 73 -0.85 15.19 2.07
C PRO A 73 -0.11 16.52 1.85
N ALA A 74 1.19 16.45 1.57
CA ALA A 74 2.05 17.63 1.35
C ALA A 74 2.07 18.13 -0.11
N ALA A 75 1.40 17.44 -1.03
CA ALA A 75 1.35 17.86 -2.43
C ALA A 75 0.44 19.08 -2.63
N HIS A 76 0.83 19.91 -3.59
CA HIS A 76 0.03 21.07 -4.06
C HIS A 76 -0.82 20.72 -5.29
N GLY A 77 -0.50 19.64 -5.99
CA GLY A 77 -1.22 19.12 -7.14
C GLY A 77 -0.69 17.77 -7.56
N LEU A 78 -1.57 16.89 -8.03
CA LEU A 78 -1.25 15.61 -8.63
C LEU A 78 -1.89 15.52 -10.01
N PHE A 79 -1.18 14.90 -10.95
CA PHE A 79 -1.66 14.69 -12.32
C PHE A 79 -1.29 13.27 -12.76
N LEU A 80 -2.26 12.50 -13.21
CA LEU A 80 -2.01 11.18 -13.78
C LEU A 80 -1.54 11.33 -15.22
N THR A 81 -0.48 10.61 -15.58
CA THR A 81 0.08 10.61 -16.93
C THR A 81 0.55 9.21 -17.32
N GLY A 82 0.60 8.93 -18.61
CA GLY A 82 1.03 7.64 -19.12
C GLY A 82 0.70 7.45 -20.59
N ASP A 83 0.74 6.21 -21.07
CA ASP A 83 0.45 5.86 -22.44
C ASP A 83 -0.96 6.33 -22.86
N PHE A 84 -1.93 6.23 -21.95
CA PHE A 84 -3.36 6.56 -22.20
C PHE A 84 -3.61 8.02 -22.58
N ASN A 85 -2.70 8.94 -22.23
CA ASN A 85 -2.81 10.37 -22.55
C ASN A 85 -1.55 10.93 -23.23
N HIS A 86 -0.78 10.05 -23.91
CA HIS A 86 0.46 10.39 -24.61
C HIS A 86 1.47 11.12 -23.71
N TRP A 87 1.54 10.73 -22.43
CA TRP A 87 2.43 11.28 -21.42
C TRP A 87 2.24 12.79 -21.15
N ASN A 88 1.06 13.33 -21.47
CA ASN A 88 0.73 14.71 -21.13
C ASN A 88 0.58 14.86 -19.60
N GLN A 89 1.55 15.53 -19.00
CA GLN A 89 1.69 15.62 -17.55
C GLN A 89 0.65 16.51 -16.86
N TYR A 90 -0.16 17.26 -17.61
CA TYR A 90 -1.08 18.25 -17.04
C TYR A 90 -2.55 18.05 -17.42
N SER A 91 -2.85 17.10 -18.28
CA SER A 91 -4.22 16.90 -18.81
C SER A 91 -5.17 16.21 -17.83
N HIS A 92 -4.64 15.49 -16.82
CA HIS A 92 -5.46 14.67 -15.91
C HIS A 92 -5.18 15.01 -14.44
N PRO A 93 -5.64 16.19 -13.95
CA PRO A 93 -5.47 16.58 -12.56
C PRO A 93 -6.32 15.72 -11.63
N LEU A 94 -5.74 15.30 -10.50
CA LEU A 94 -6.46 14.68 -9.41
C LEU A 94 -7.10 15.76 -8.53
N GLN A 95 -8.27 15.44 -7.98
CA GLN A 95 -8.95 16.27 -7.00
C GLN A 95 -8.49 15.91 -5.59
N LYS A 96 -8.15 16.92 -4.81
CA LYS A 96 -7.80 16.75 -3.40
C LYS A 96 -9.07 16.41 -2.61
N LYS A 97 -8.98 15.35 -1.83
CA LYS A 97 -9.99 14.89 -0.87
C LYS A 97 -9.51 15.12 0.55
N GLU A 98 -10.28 14.68 1.52
CA GLU A 98 -9.89 14.70 2.93
C GLU A 98 -8.69 13.78 3.23
N ASN A 99 -8.07 13.98 4.38
CA ASN A 99 -6.96 13.15 4.90
C ASN A 99 -5.75 13.02 3.97
N GLY A 100 -5.54 13.99 3.05
CA GLY A 100 -4.41 13.99 2.13
C GLY A 100 -4.53 13.05 0.94
N ILE A 101 -5.72 12.52 0.69
CA ILE A 101 -6.03 11.69 -0.47
C ILE A 101 -6.29 12.57 -1.68
N TRP A 102 -5.89 12.08 -2.84
CA TRP A 102 -6.14 12.66 -4.15
C TRP A 102 -6.82 11.62 -5.03
N GLU A 103 -7.81 12.02 -5.81
CA GLU A 103 -8.62 11.11 -6.61
C GLU A 103 -8.86 11.65 -8.01
N ILE A 104 -8.85 10.75 -9.00
CA ILE A 104 -9.38 10.99 -10.34
C ILE A 104 -10.25 9.82 -10.77
N LYS A 105 -11.34 10.12 -11.48
CA LYS A 105 -12.21 9.14 -12.14
C LYS A 105 -12.06 9.26 -13.66
N LEU A 106 -11.83 8.13 -14.32
CA LEU A 106 -11.72 8.02 -15.77
C LEU A 106 -12.88 7.17 -16.29
N ASN A 107 -13.78 7.77 -17.04
CA ASN A 107 -14.94 7.07 -17.60
C ASN A 107 -14.49 5.99 -18.59
N ALA A 108 -14.89 4.74 -18.37
CA ALA A 108 -14.44 3.61 -19.18
C ALA A 108 -14.94 3.66 -20.64
N SER A 109 -16.05 4.35 -20.91
CA SER A 109 -16.51 4.55 -22.29
C SER A 109 -15.53 5.39 -23.13
N TYR A 110 -14.73 6.27 -22.48
CA TYR A 110 -13.73 7.09 -23.18
C TYR A 110 -12.32 6.51 -23.08
N TYR A 111 -11.98 5.94 -21.94
CA TYR A 111 -10.61 5.49 -21.64
C TYR A 111 -10.40 3.98 -21.77
N GLY A 112 -11.48 3.19 -21.94
CA GLY A 112 -11.41 1.73 -21.93
C GLY A 112 -10.52 1.10 -23.01
N SER A 113 -10.32 1.80 -24.14
CA SER A 113 -9.43 1.34 -25.22
C SER A 113 -7.95 1.73 -25.02
N VAL A 114 -7.64 2.68 -24.13
CA VAL A 114 -6.29 3.23 -23.93
C VAL A 114 -5.77 3.05 -22.49
N PHE A 115 -6.66 2.93 -21.51
CA PHE A 115 -6.32 2.66 -20.12
C PHE A 115 -6.44 1.16 -19.85
N THR A 116 -5.56 0.38 -20.51
CA THR A 116 -5.65 -1.08 -20.62
C THR A 116 -4.55 -1.79 -19.85
N HIS A 117 -4.73 -3.09 -19.67
CA HIS A 117 -3.67 -3.97 -19.13
C HIS A 117 -2.36 -3.76 -19.89
N GLY A 118 -1.27 -3.61 -19.14
CA GLY A 118 0.06 -3.40 -19.70
C GLY A 118 0.44 -1.94 -19.96
N SER A 119 -0.51 -0.99 -19.98
CA SER A 119 -0.20 0.43 -20.18
C SER A 119 0.69 0.99 -19.07
N LYS A 120 1.65 1.83 -19.44
CA LYS A 120 2.57 2.48 -18.49
C LYS A 120 1.96 3.76 -17.95
N ILE A 121 2.17 4.00 -16.66
CA ILE A 121 1.69 5.22 -15.99
C ILE A 121 2.71 5.76 -15.00
N LYS A 122 2.59 7.07 -14.73
CA LYS A 122 3.22 7.80 -13.62
C LYS A 122 2.26 8.83 -13.06
N VAL A 123 2.61 9.39 -11.93
CA VAL A 123 1.93 10.55 -11.36
C VAL A 123 2.92 11.70 -11.26
N LEU A 124 2.56 12.87 -11.79
CA LEU A 124 3.29 14.11 -11.56
C LEU A 124 2.85 14.69 -10.22
N VAL A 125 3.79 14.80 -9.29
CA VAL A 125 3.58 15.39 -7.97
C VAL A 125 4.16 16.79 -7.97
N LYS A 126 3.33 17.80 -7.73
CA LYS A 126 3.74 19.19 -7.51
C LYS A 126 3.86 19.45 -6.02
N SER A 127 5.02 19.89 -5.58
CA SER A 127 5.31 20.15 -4.16
C SER A 127 6.18 21.40 -3.97
N LYS A 128 6.46 21.75 -2.71
CA LYS A 128 7.37 22.86 -2.37
C LYS A 128 8.80 22.68 -2.89
N ILE A 129 9.23 21.41 -3.05
CA ILE A 129 10.57 21.07 -3.55
C ILE A 129 10.63 20.89 -5.08
N GLY A 130 9.54 21.23 -5.78
CA GLY A 130 9.45 21.15 -7.24
C GLY A 130 8.48 20.08 -7.73
N ASN A 131 8.50 19.88 -9.05
CA ASN A 131 7.68 18.90 -9.75
C ASN A 131 8.47 17.61 -9.97
N GLN A 132 7.88 16.47 -9.63
CA GLN A 132 8.52 15.18 -9.76
C GLN A 132 7.56 14.12 -10.32
N LEU A 133 8.01 13.38 -11.33
CA LEU A 133 7.30 12.17 -11.77
C LEU A 133 7.60 11.02 -10.80
N ARG A 134 6.55 10.40 -10.30
CA ARG A 134 6.62 9.28 -9.37
C ARG A 134 5.83 8.08 -9.91
N ILE A 135 6.23 6.91 -9.46
CA ILE A 135 5.44 5.69 -9.62
C ILE A 135 4.31 5.76 -8.58
N PRO A 136 3.05 5.47 -8.95
CA PRO A 136 1.95 5.39 -7.99
C PRO A 136 2.26 4.44 -6.82
N ALA A 137 2.01 4.86 -5.57
CA ALA A 137 2.42 4.11 -4.38
C ALA A 137 1.78 2.72 -4.28
N TYR A 138 0.53 2.59 -4.73
CA TYR A 138 -0.22 1.33 -4.71
C TYR A 138 -0.26 0.63 -6.07
N ILE A 139 0.73 0.86 -6.93
CA ILE A 139 0.81 0.14 -8.21
C ILE A 139 1.20 -1.33 -7.99
N ARG A 140 0.57 -2.23 -8.70
CA ARG A 140 0.81 -3.68 -8.55
C ARG A 140 2.01 -4.19 -9.31
N ARG A 141 2.44 -3.48 -10.36
CA ARG A 141 3.58 -3.86 -11.18
C ARG A 141 4.41 -2.65 -11.57
N VAL A 142 5.71 -2.80 -11.49
CA VAL A 142 6.70 -1.82 -11.95
C VAL A 142 7.55 -2.46 -13.02
N ILE A 143 7.83 -1.72 -14.09
CA ILE A 143 8.69 -2.15 -15.17
C ILE A 143 9.79 -1.11 -15.41
N GLN A 144 10.93 -1.59 -15.84
CA GLN A 144 12.03 -0.75 -16.28
C GLN A 144 12.06 -0.72 -17.82
N ASP A 145 12.22 0.46 -18.38
CA ASP A 145 12.45 0.65 -19.79
C ASP A 145 13.86 0.23 -20.15
N GLU A 146 14.02 -0.61 -21.17
CA GLU A 146 15.30 -1.22 -21.52
C GLU A 146 16.34 -0.19 -22.03
N ASP A 147 15.89 0.85 -22.72
CA ASP A 147 16.78 1.86 -23.31
C ASP A 147 17.10 2.95 -22.29
N THR A 148 16.08 3.57 -21.72
CA THR A 148 16.26 4.74 -20.84
C THR A 148 16.58 4.38 -19.40
N LYS A 149 16.38 3.10 -19.00
CA LYS A 149 16.48 2.58 -17.63
C LYS A 149 15.50 3.25 -16.63
N ASN A 150 14.54 4.01 -17.13
CA ASN A 150 13.52 4.64 -16.31
C ASN A 150 12.46 3.62 -15.87
N PHE A 151 12.05 3.72 -14.62
CA PHE A 151 10.96 2.91 -14.09
C PHE A 151 9.60 3.58 -14.32
N SER A 152 8.58 2.77 -14.61
CA SER A 152 7.18 3.20 -14.70
C SER A 152 6.27 2.19 -13.99
N GLY A 153 5.18 2.67 -13.44
CA GLY A 153 4.09 1.80 -13.04
C GLY A 153 3.41 1.21 -14.28
N GLN A 154 2.92 0.00 -14.17
CA GLN A 154 2.17 -0.66 -15.24
C GLN A 154 0.79 -1.07 -14.75
N LEU A 155 -0.23 -0.75 -15.51
CA LEU A 155 -1.59 -1.22 -15.26
C LEU A 155 -1.60 -2.75 -15.37
N TRP A 156 -1.96 -3.41 -14.29
CA TRP A 156 -1.87 -4.86 -14.20
C TRP A 156 -3.21 -5.45 -13.78
N PHE A 157 -3.92 -6.00 -14.75
CA PHE A 157 -5.22 -6.65 -14.61
C PHE A 157 -5.12 -8.07 -15.18
N PRO A 158 -4.36 -8.96 -14.52
CA PRO A 158 -4.25 -10.33 -14.98
C PRO A 158 -5.60 -11.05 -14.83
N PRO A 159 -5.88 -12.06 -15.64
CA PRO A 159 -6.95 -13.00 -15.34
C PRO A 159 -6.68 -13.67 -13.99
N ASP A 160 -7.72 -14.21 -13.39
CA ASP A 160 -7.59 -15.00 -12.16
C ASP A 160 -6.62 -16.16 -12.40
N PHE A 161 -5.76 -16.39 -11.41
CA PHE A 161 -4.82 -17.48 -11.48
C PHE A 161 -5.55 -18.81 -11.15
N ASP A 162 -5.46 -19.77 -12.04
CA ASP A 162 -6.01 -21.09 -11.80
C ASP A 162 -5.03 -21.92 -10.94
N TRP A 163 -5.36 -22.07 -9.68
CA TRP A 163 -4.62 -22.90 -8.71
C TRP A 163 -4.79 -24.41 -8.96
N GLN A 164 -5.64 -24.80 -9.92
CA GLN A 164 -5.94 -26.20 -10.26
C GLN A 164 -6.39 -26.97 -9.01
N ASN A 165 -5.60 -27.96 -8.60
CA ASN A 165 -5.90 -28.83 -7.45
C ASN A 165 -5.11 -28.45 -6.19
N ASP A 166 -4.46 -27.28 -6.16
CA ASP A 166 -3.73 -26.86 -4.97
C ASP A 166 -4.71 -26.62 -3.81
N GLN A 167 -4.50 -27.34 -2.70
CA GLN A 167 -5.29 -27.27 -1.48
C GLN A 167 -4.49 -26.62 -0.34
N PHE A 168 -3.39 -25.95 -0.66
CA PHE A 168 -2.60 -25.26 0.36
C PHE A 168 -3.43 -24.18 1.05
N ASP A 169 -3.50 -24.27 2.37
CA ASP A 169 -4.23 -23.34 3.22
C ASP A 169 -3.30 -22.80 4.30
N ILE A 170 -2.87 -21.54 4.14
CA ILE A 170 -1.95 -20.88 5.07
C ILE A 170 -2.55 -20.77 6.49
N SER A 171 -3.87 -20.68 6.62
CA SER A 171 -4.53 -20.56 7.92
C SER A 171 -4.39 -21.82 8.78
N LYS A 172 -4.09 -22.97 8.16
CA LYS A 172 -3.85 -24.24 8.85
C LYS A 172 -2.38 -24.45 9.24
N GLN A 173 -1.50 -23.55 8.82
CA GLN A 173 -0.11 -23.58 9.23
C GLN A 173 0.02 -22.98 10.64
N GLY A 174 0.99 -23.46 11.40
CA GLY A 174 1.35 -22.84 12.68
C GLY A 174 2.13 -21.53 12.49
N ASP A 175 2.94 -21.19 13.46
CA ASP A 175 3.82 -20.02 13.36
C ASP A 175 4.74 -20.11 12.15
N LEU A 176 4.80 -19.02 11.38
CA LEU A 176 5.63 -18.95 10.17
C LEU A 176 7.08 -18.65 10.55
N PHE A 177 7.99 -19.50 10.10
CA PHE A 177 9.43 -19.24 10.16
C PHE A 177 9.91 -18.80 8.78
N ILE A 178 10.30 -17.53 8.65
CA ILE A 178 10.72 -16.94 7.37
C ILE A 178 12.22 -16.72 7.41
N TYR A 179 12.94 -17.31 6.46
CA TYR A 179 14.36 -17.06 6.25
C TYR A 179 14.55 -16.34 4.91
N GLU A 180 15.08 -15.11 4.98
CA GLU A 180 15.41 -14.33 3.80
C GLU A 180 16.89 -14.51 3.47
N ALA A 181 17.19 -14.83 2.20
CA ALA A 181 18.55 -14.98 1.72
C ALA A 181 18.76 -14.24 0.41
N HIS A 182 19.86 -13.51 0.31
CA HIS A 182 20.31 -12.89 -0.92
C HIS A 182 21.31 -13.81 -1.63
N VAL A 183 20.88 -14.43 -2.74
CA VAL A 183 21.70 -15.44 -3.46
C VAL A 183 23.05 -14.89 -3.91
N GLY A 184 23.11 -13.66 -4.40
CA GLY A 184 24.36 -13.02 -4.83
C GLY A 184 25.33 -12.67 -3.68
N MET A 185 24.92 -12.82 -2.42
CA MET A 185 25.78 -12.69 -1.24
C MET A 185 26.11 -14.04 -0.62
N ALA A 186 25.55 -15.13 -1.13
CA ALA A 186 25.96 -16.47 -0.79
C ALA A 186 27.39 -16.74 -1.35
N GLN A 187 28.06 -17.69 -0.73
CA GLN A 187 29.43 -18.01 -1.12
C GLN A 187 29.48 -18.50 -2.58
N GLU A 188 30.22 -17.76 -3.42
CA GLU A 188 30.59 -18.23 -4.76
C GLU A 188 31.80 -19.16 -4.62
N LYS A 189 31.78 -20.28 -5.35
CA LYS A 189 32.98 -21.10 -5.54
C LYS A 189 33.77 -20.48 -6.70
N GLU A 190 35.05 -20.21 -6.48
CA GLU A 190 36.02 -19.90 -7.51
C GLU A 190 36.18 -21.12 -8.48
#